data_513be62aabbc1ef2afc7cabfb5c2abe8
#
_entry.id   513be62aabbc1ef2afc7cabfb5c2abe8
#
_cell.length_a   1.000
_cell.length_b   1.000
_cell.length_c   1.000
_cell.angle_alpha   90.00
_cell.angle_beta   90.00
_cell.angle_gamma   90.00
#
_symmetry.space_group_name_H-M   'P 1'
#
loop_
_entity.id
_entity.type
_entity.pdbx_description
1 polymer ?
#
loop_
_entity_poly.entity_id
_entity_poly.type
_entity_poly.pdbx_seq_one_letter_code
_entity_poly.pdbx_strand_id
1 'polypeptide(L)'
;MSISDPAKAPQVKPSSSQPSPFVEDAVPTPITAEDRLIADFTSNLHSHSRVLVRSGDDCAVLTHPDSRSVISTDVLVEGVHFRRDWMSLEQIGRRAAAQNAADIAAMGASAHSAVAAVTIPKNMGKTEINALAAGLATGLESYGYSLVGGDLSSGPCLQVAVTVIGDLEGRPPLLRCNARSGDLIYFAGNLGKSAAGLALLERFQSPQEAIAAPTLPTELRALAIEALSCYQVPQVPADLASKLADAGAHALMDVSDGLSRDGAKIAAASGVVLNLSRSHLEAYAQRLTGLADFLGANSWDWVFGGGEDHGLLCCAPAGFSVPGFTAIGEVLPAKADKYADNRTGGRDSTDQDLANSLNPYLLVDGSPYDQQGWDHFSG
;
A
#
# COMPACT_ATOMS: atom_id res chain seq x y z
N MET A 1 50.43 -34.25 2.75
CA MET A 1 49.68 -33.41 1.78
C MET A 1 48.85 -32.41 2.57
N SER A 2 49.34 -31.18 2.61
CA SER A 2 48.81 -30.06 3.38
C SER A 2 47.74 -29.38 2.56
N ILE A 3 46.53 -29.22 3.11
CA ILE A 3 45.41 -28.51 2.48
C ILE A 3 45.55 -27.03 2.89
N SER A 4 45.77 -26.18 1.89
CA SER A 4 45.91 -24.74 2.01
C SER A 4 44.56 -24.04 2.37
N ASP A 5 44.69 -23.15 3.33
CA ASP A 5 43.68 -22.24 3.87
C ASP A 5 43.12 -21.24 2.80
N PRO A 6 41.82 -21.02 2.66
CA PRO A 6 41.32 -20.01 1.73
C PRO A 6 41.53 -18.60 2.25
N ALA A 7 42.10 -17.78 1.40
CA ALA A 7 42.53 -16.41 1.62
C ALA A 7 41.41 -15.50 2.22
N LYS A 8 41.79 -14.78 3.31
CA LYS A 8 41.02 -13.65 3.85
C LYS A 8 40.87 -12.54 2.80
N ALA A 9 39.66 -12.19 2.54
CA ALA A 9 39.35 -10.97 1.79
C ALA A 9 39.88 -9.73 2.54
N PRO A 10 40.41 -8.72 1.84
CA PRO A 10 40.96 -7.54 2.49
C PRO A 10 39.87 -6.73 3.18
N GLN A 11 40.02 -6.50 4.48
CA GLN A 11 39.18 -5.54 5.24
C GLN A 11 39.55 -4.12 4.77
N VAL A 12 38.60 -3.46 4.11
CA VAL A 12 38.67 -2.03 3.81
C VAL A 12 38.41 -1.28 5.12
N LYS A 13 39.42 -0.64 5.67
CA LYS A 13 39.31 0.29 6.80
C LYS A 13 38.46 1.52 6.31
N PRO A 14 37.49 2.02 7.09
CA PRO A 14 36.84 3.27 6.75
C PRO A 14 37.87 4.41 6.84
N SER A 15 38.15 5.07 5.71
CA SER A 15 38.95 6.28 5.69
C SER A 15 38.15 7.43 6.26
N SER A 16 38.66 8.04 7.31
CA SER A 16 38.16 9.29 7.90
C SER A 16 38.23 10.43 6.88
N SER A 17 37.18 11.24 6.81
CA SER A 17 37.06 12.51 6.12
C SER A 17 37.19 12.48 4.58
N GLN A 18 36.16 12.03 3.90
CA GLN A 18 35.85 12.59 2.58
C GLN A 18 34.87 13.76 2.73
N PRO A 19 35.11 14.90 2.06
CA PRO A 19 34.10 15.95 1.97
C PRO A 19 32.86 15.38 1.26
N SER A 20 31.68 15.71 1.78
CA SER A 20 30.41 15.39 1.15
C SER A 20 30.45 15.84 -0.32
N PRO A 21 30.23 14.94 -1.28
CA PRO A 21 30.12 15.36 -2.67
C PRO A 21 28.72 15.92 -2.94
N PHE A 22 28.31 16.95 -2.18
CA PHE A 22 27.19 17.76 -2.60
C PHE A 22 27.68 18.59 -3.77
N VAL A 23 27.36 18.16 -4.98
CA VAL A 23 27.34 19.05 -6.14
C VAL A 23 26.25 20.06 -5.82
N GLU A 24 26.60 21.33 -5.61
CA GLU A 24 25.63 22.41 -5.55
C GLU A 24 24.74 22.32 -6.77
N ASP A 25 23.44 22.23 -6.54
CA ASP A 25 22.39 22.05 -7.54
C ASP A 25 22.42 23.19 -8.56
N ALA A 26 23.15 23.02 -9.66
CA ALA A 26 22.91 23.81 -10.85
C ALA A 26 21.59 23.31 -11.48
N VAL A 27 20.47 23.91 -11.10
CA VAL A 27 19.19 23.67 -11.79
C VAL A 27 19.38 24.06 -13.26
N PRO A 28 19.32 23.12 -14.22
CA PRO A 28 19.49 23.45 -15.61
C PRO A 28 18.46 24.51 -16.04
N THR A 29 18.88 25.51 -16.80
CA THR A 29 17.94 26.50 -17.35
C THR A 29 16.98 25.77 -18.32
N PRO A 30 15.65 25.80 -18.08
CA PRO A 30 14.69 25.10 -18.92
C PRO A 30 14.73 25.62 -20.36
N ILE A 31 14.99 24.73 -21.31
CA ILE A 31 15.14 25.06 -22.75
C ILE A 31 13.82 24.85 -23.48
N THR A 32 13.10 23.77 -23.14
CA THR A 32 11.83 23.37 -23.77
C THR A 32 10.62 23.67 -22.89
N ALA A 33 9.41 23.48 -23.44
CA ALA A 33 8.18 23.54 -22.64
C ALA A 33 8.10 22.38 -21.63
N GLU A 34 8.63 21.22 -21.98
CA GLU A 34 8.75 20.05 -21.14
C GLU A 34 9.71 20.32 -19.97
N ASP A 35 10.90 20.85 -20.23
CA ASP A 35 11.86 21.22 -19.17
C ASP A 35 11.25 22.17 -18.13
N ARG A 36 10.39 23.11 -18.59
CA ARG A 36 9.68 24.03 -17.68
C ARG A 36 8.67 23.33 -16.81
N LEU A 37 7.92 22.35 -17.36
CA LEU A 37 6.99 21.54 -16.59
C LEU A 37 7.72 20.69 -15.55
N ILE A 38 8.83 20.07 -15.94
CA ILE A 38 9.68 19.30 -15.03
C ILE A 38 10.25 20.20 -13.92
N ALA A 39 10.78 21.37 -14.27
CA ALA A 39 11.31 22.32 -13.30
C ALA A 39 10.22 22.80 -12.31
N ASP A 40 9.02 23.11 -12.78
CA ASP A 40 7.89 23.47 -11.91
C ASP A 40 7.47 22.30 -11.00
N PHE A 41 7.40 21.08 -11.53
CA PHE A 41 7.05 19.87 -10.80
C PHE A 41 8.07 19.57 -9.69
N THR A 42 9.35 19.80 -9.95
CA THR A 42 10.44 19.48 -9.02
C THR A 42 10.85 20.64 -8.10
N SER A 43 10.35 21.86 -8.33
CA SER A 43 10.79 23.09 -7.66
C SER A 43 10.68 23.07 -6.13
N ASN A 44 9.75 22.33 -5.58
CA ASN A 44 9.47 22.27 -4.14
C ASN A 44 9.85 20.92 -3.50
N LEU A 45 10.65 20.08 -4.20
CA LEU A 45 11.01 18.77 -3.68
C LEU A 45 12.09 18.88 -2.61
N HIS A 46 11.84 18.25 -1.47
CA HIS A 46 12.85 18.05 -0.43
C HIS A 46 13.63 16.76 -0.69
N SER A 47 14.91 16.75 -0.36
CA SER A 47 15.75 15.56 -0.52
C SER A 47 16.14 14.97 0.81
N HIS A 48 16.01 13.66 0.90
CA HIS A 48 16.56 12.89 2.01
C HIS A 48 18.11 12.89 1.97
N SER A 49 18.77 12.80 3.12
CA SER A 49 20.25 12.80 3.25
C SER A 49 20.96 11.65 2.51
N ARG A 50 20.22 10.63 2.08
CA ARG A 50 20.74 9.49 1.32
C ARG A 50 20.67 9.67 -0.20
N VAL A 51 20.15 10.77 -0.69
CA VAL A 51 20.17 11.13 -2.11
C VAL A 51 21.46 11.90 -2.38
N LEU A 52 22.36 11.32 -3.18
CA LEU A 52 23.65 11.91 -3.53
C LEU A 52 23.57 12.78 -4.79
N VAL A 53 22.79 12.34 -5.79
CA VAL A 53 22.47 13.09 -7.01
C VAL A 53 20.97 13.11 -7.17
N ARG A 54 20.39 14.29 -7.29
CA ARG A 54 18.94 14.54 -7.44
C ARG A 54 18.50 14.50 -8.90
N SER A 55 17.21 14.81 -9.12
CA SER A 55 16.67 15.05 -10.44
C SER A 55 17.38 16.27 -11.09
N GLY A 56 17.64 16.17 -12.39
CA GLY A 56 18.38 17.18 -13.17
C GLY A 56 19.56 16.58 -13.95
N ASP A 57 19.91 15.33 -13.70
CA ASP A 57 20.78 14.49 -14.48
C ASP A 57 20.00 13.29 -15.03
N ASP A 58 20.60 12.43 -15.85
CA ASP A 58 19.94 11.25 -16.44
C ASP A 58 19.41 10.28 -15.37
N CYS A 59 20.08 10.18 -14.20
CA CYS A 59 19.70 9.31 -13.11
C CYS A 59 19.96 9.93 -11.74
N ALA A 60 19.13 9.58 -10.75
CA ALA A 60 19.41 9.83 -9.33
C ALA A 60 20.44 8.83 -8.79
N VAL A 61 21.29 9.25 -7.85
CA VAL A 61 22.24 8.37 -7.13
C VAL A 61 21.87 8.32 -5.66
N LEU A 62 21.70 7.09 -5.14
CA LEU A 62 21.23 6.82 -3.79
C LEU A 62 22.25 6.00 -3.00
N THR A 63 22.28 6.16 -1.67
CA THR A 63 23.08 5.28 -0.78
C THR A 63 22.17 4.32 -0.03
N HIS A 64 22.59 3.05 0.07
CA HIS A 64 21.98 2.02 0.89
C HIS A 64 23.00 1.46 1.87
N PRO A 65 22.90 1.77 3.19
CA PRO A 65 23.92 1.42 4.17
C PRO A 65 24.18 -0.08 4.32
N ASP A 66 23.15 -0.93 4.15
CA ASP A 66 23.25 -2.39 4.25
C ASP A 66 23.31 -3.11 2.90
N SER A 67 23.50 -2.37 1.82
CA SER A 67 23.55 -2.87 0.43
C SER A 67 22.28 -3.57 -0.04
N ARG A 68 21.14 -3.33 0.61
CA ARG A 68 19.80 -3.86 0.22
C ARG A 68 18.83 -2.72 -0.01
N SER A 69 17.97 -2.89 -0.99
CA SER A 69 16.85 -1.98 -1.28
C SER A 69 15.55 -2.76 -1.30
N VAL A 70 14.49 -2.18 -0.77
CA VAL A 70 13.11 -2.62 -0.99
C VAL A 70 12.53 -1.74 -2.07
N ILE A 71 11.92 -2.34 -3.11
CA ILE A 71 11.42 -1.61 -4.28
C ILE A 71 10.00 -2.10 -4.59
N SER A 72 9.10 -1.17 -4.84
CA SER A 72 7.77 -1.44 -5.38
C SER A 72 7.36 -0.39 -6.40
N THR A 73 6.38 -0.72 -7.23
CA THR A 73 5.79 0.22 -8.19
C THR A 73 4.31 -0.06 -8.37
N ASP A 74 3.52 0.99 -8.27
CA ASP A 74 2.08 0.96 -8.52
C ASP A 74 1.67 2.06 -9.50
N VAL A 75 0.55 1.83 -10.19
CA VAL A 75 -0.02 2.78 -11.15
C VAL A 75 -1.47 3.10 -10.81
N LEU A 76 -1.81 4.38 -10.77
CA LEU A 76 -3.18 4.88 -10.80
C LEU A 76 -3.58 5.23 -12.23
N VAL A 77 -4.70 4.70 -12.72
CA VAL A 77 -5.24 4.92 -14.06
C VAL A 77 -6.62 5.56 -13.95
N GLU A 78 -6.81 6.71 -14.61
CA GLU A 78 -8.11 7.40 -14.67
C GLU A 78 -9.18 6.51 -15.30
N GLY A 79 -10.35 6.43 -14.67
CA GLY A 79 -11.47 5.57 -15.08
C GLY A 79 -11.39 4.14 -14.56
N VAL A 80 -10.26 3.72 -13.96
CA VAL A 80 -10.07 2.41 -13.32
C VAL A 80 -9.92 2.57 -11.81
N HIS A 81 -8.90 3.28 -11.37
CA HIS A 81 -8.57 3.44 -9.95
C HIS A 81 -9.10 4.73 -9.34
N PHE A 82 -9.39 5.73 -10.17
CA PHE A 82 -9.93 7.02 -9.75
C PHE A 82 -10.71 7.69 -10.86
N ARG A 83 -11.54 8.70 -10.48
CA ARG A 83 -12.23 9.61 -11.39
C ARG A 83 -11.97 11.05 -10.93
N ARG A 84 -11.72 11.97 -11.87
CA ARG A 84 -11.46 13.40 -11.57
C ARG A 84 -12.71 14.18 -11.11
N ASP A 85 -13.89 13.67 -11.29
CA ASP A 85 -15.14 14.20 -10.72
C ASP A 85 -15.37 13.74 -9.27
N TRP A 86 -14.60 12.71 -8.80
CA TRP A 86 -14.65 12.21 -7.44
C TRP A 86 -13.50 12.70 -6.57
N MET A 87 -12.39 13.14 -7.19
CA MET A 87 -11.15 13.51 -6.49
C MET A 87 -10.50 14.71 -7.15
N SER A 88 -9.93 15.60 -6.34
CA SER A 88 -9.04 16.64 -6.84
C SER A 88 -7.70 16.06 -7.29
N LEU A 89 -6.97 16.78 -8.13
CA LEU A 89 -5.65 16.36 -8.60
C LEU A 89 -4.63 16.24 -7.46
N GLU A 90 -4.73 17.10 -6.45
CA GLU A 90 -3.92 16.98 -5.23
C GLU A 90 -4.23 15.69 -4.48
N GLN A 91 -5.51 15.31 -4.36
CA GLN A 91 -5.90 14.04 -3.73
C GLN A 91 -5.40 12.84 -4.52
N ILE A 92 -5.45 12.87 -5.86
CA ILE A 92 -4.91 11.81 -6.72
C ILE A 92 -3.41 11.64 -6.48
N GLY A 93 -2.64 12.74 -6.44
CA GLY A 93 -1.21 12.68 -6.12
C GLY A 93 -0.93 12.10 -4.74
N ARG A 94 -1.67 12.51 -3.71
CA ARG A 94 -1.54 11.99 -2.34
C ARG A 94 -1.94 10.52 -2.23
N ARG A 95 -2.98 10.08 -2.97
CA ARG A 95 -3.38 8.67 -3.02
C ARG A 95 -2.29 7.81 -3.66
N ALA A 96 -1.67 8.26 -4.78
CA ALA A 96 -0.56 7.56 -5.38
C ALA A 96 0.62 7.38 -4.41
N ALA A 97 0.92 8.38 -3.60
CA ALA A 97 1.94 8.29 -2.57
C ALA A 97 1.55 7.29 -1.46
N ALA A 98 0.31 7.32 -0.98
CA ALA A 98 -0.17 6.44 0.09
C ALA A 98 -0.13 4.96 -0.32
N GLN A 99 -0.64 4.61 -1.48
CA GLN A 99 -0.64 3.25 -2.02
C GLN A 99 0.77 2.67 -2.07
N ASN A 100 1.70 3.40 -2.66
CA ASN A 100 3.10 2.96 -2.74
C ASN A 100 3.80 2.91 -1.37
N ALA A 101 3.45 3.80 -0.44
CA ALA A 101 3.99 3.75 0.92
C ALA A 101 3.54 2.50 1.68
N ALA A 102 2.33 1.98 1.40
CA ALA A 102 1.81 0.75 1.99
C ALA A 102 2.68 -0.46 1.66
N ASP A 103 3.14 -0.59 0.40
CA ASP A 103 3.99 -1.70 -0.04
C ASP A 103 5.33 -1.75 0.71
N ILE A 104 5.99 -0.60 0.85
CA ILE A 104 7.26 -0.52 1.57
C ILE A 104 7.05 -0.82 3.06
N ALA A 105 5.98 -0.28 3.64
CA ALA A 105 5.59 -0.55 5.02
C ALA A 105 5.29 -2.04 5.23
N ALA A 106 4.64 -2.71 4.29
CA ALA A 106 4.34 -4.14 4.31
C ALA A 106 5.58 -5.03 4.38
N MET A 107 6.77 -4.50 4.05
CA MET A 107 8.04 -5.21 4.18
C MET A 107 8.79 -4.90 5.50
N GLY A 108 8.22 -4.07 6.39
CA GLY A 108 8.90 -3.58 7.60
C GLY A 108 10.03 -2.59 7.29
N ALA A 109 10.03 -1.99 6.10
CA ALA A 109 11.04 -1.07 5.64
C ALA A 109 10.65 0.39 5.91
N SER A 110 11.67 1.26 5.97
CA SER A 110 11.52 2.71 6.06
C SER A 110 11.56 3.33 4.67
N ALA A 111 10.85 4.42 4.47
CA ALA A 111 10.84 5.19 3.24
C ALA A 111 12.22 5.78 2.92
N HIS A 112 12.55 5.92 1.62
CA HIS A 112 13.80 6.52 1.18
C HIS A 112 13.57 7.51 0.02
N SER A 113 13.22 7.02 -1.16
CA SER A 113 13.06 7.84 -2.37
C SER A 113 11.99 7.27 -3.29
N ALA A 114 11.54 8.12 -4.22
CA ALA A 114 10.58 7.75 -5.23
C ALA A 114 10.93 8.36 -6.60
N VAL A 115 10.50 7.71 -7.67
CA VAL A 115 10.41 8.28 -9.01
C VAL A 115 8.99 8.14 -9.53
N ALA A 116 8.53 9.07 -10.36
CA ALA A 116 7.16 9.05 -10.87
C ALA A 116 7.12 9.22 -12.40
N ALA A 117 6.45 8.30 -13.09
CA ALA A 117 6.12 8.44 -14.50
C ALA A 117 4.65 8.85 -14.63
N VAL A 118 4.40 10.01 -15.24
CA VAL A 118 3.05 10.59 -15.35
C VAL A 118 2.65 10.75 -16.80
N THR A 119 1.54 10.13 -17.20
CA THR A 119 0.93 10.34 -18.50
C THR A 119 -0.17 11.37 -18.39
N ILE A 120 -0.06 12.45 -19.15
CA ILE A 120 -0.92 13.64 -19.07
C ILE A 120 -1.82 13.72 -20.32
N PRO A 121 -3.15 13.75 -20.16
CA PRO A 121 -4.06 13.96 -21.29
C PRO A 121 -3.97 15.39 -21.83
N LYS A 122 -4.12 15.54 -23.15
CA LYS A 122 -3.94 16.82 -23.87
C LYS A 122 -4.84 17.98 -23.38
N ASN A 123 -5.96 17.68 -22.74
CA ASN A 123 -6.91 18.65 -22.21
C ASN A 123 -6.57 19.14 -20.78
N MET A 124 -5.44 18.71 -20.23
CA MET A 124 -5.00 19.08 -18.87
C MET A 124 -4.04 20.26 -18.93
N GLY A 125 -4.39 21.33 -18.21
CA GLY A 125 -3.63 22.58 -18.21
C GLY A 125 -2.52 22.60 -17.16
N LYS A 126 -1.61 23.59 -17.23
CA LYS A 126 -0.47 23.75 -16.32
C LYS A 126 -0.90 23.80 -14.84
N THR A 127 -1.98 24.51 -14.51
CA THR A 127 -2.48 24.61 -13.12
C THR A 127 -2.87 23.25 -12.57
N GLU A 128 -3.50 22.43 -13.40
CA GLU A 128 -3.94 21.07 -13.04
C GLU A 128 -2.72 20.16 -12.83
N ILE A 129 -1.73 20.22 -13.70
CA ILE A 129 -0.47 19.47 -13.59
C ILE A 129 0.25 19.84 -12.29
N ASN A 130 0.34 21.14 -11.98
CA ASN A 130 0.97 21.60 -10.75
C ASN A 130 0.22 21.16 -9.49
N ALA A 131 -1.11 21.09 -9.51
CA ALA A 131 -1.91 20.57 -8.40
C ALA A 131 -1.63 19.07 -8.15
N LEU A 132 -1.56 18.27 -9.21
CA LEU A 132 -1.18 16.86 -9.12
C LEU A 132 0.24 16.70 -8.53
N ALA A 133 1.20 17.48 -9.06
CA ALA A 133 2.58 17.48 -8.59
C ALA A 133 2.70 17.84 -7.11
N ALA A 134 2.01 18.90 -6.68
CA ALA A 134 1.98 19.30 -5.28
C ALA A 134 1.38 18.23 -4.38
N GLY A 135 0.29 17.59 -4.81
CA GLY A 135 -0.33 16.48 -4.08
C GLY A 135 0.61 15.28 -3.94
N LEU A 136 1.27 14.89 -5.03
CA LEU A 136 2.23 13.79 -5.02
C LEU A 136 3.43 14.09 -4.13
N ALA A 137 4.04 15.27 -4.25
CA ALA A 137 5.18 15.67 -3.44
C ALA A 137 4.83 15.71 -1.96
N THR A 138 3.73 16.36 -1.58
CA THR A 138 3.26 16.42 -0.19
C THR A 138 2.91 15.04 0.36
N GLY A 139 2.28 14.20 -0.46
CA GLY A 139 1.95 12.82 -0.07
C GLY A 139 3.21 11.99 0.19
N LEU A 140 4.17 11.99 -0.72
CA LEU A 140 5.44 11.29 -0.56
C LEU A 140 6.22 11.80 0.66
N GLU A 141 6.32 13.11 0.83
CA GLU A 141 7.02 13.73 1.97
C GLU A 141 6.38 13.35 3.31
N SER A 142 5.04 13.25 3.38
CA SER A 142 4.34 12.85 4.61
C SER A 142 4.68 11.42 5.06
N TYR A 143 5.12 10.56 4.14
CA TYR A 143 5.62 9.22 4.43
C TYR A 143 7.15 9.12 4.49
N GLY A 144 7.87 10.24 4.33
CA GLY A 144 9.34 10.30 4.42
C GLY A 144 10.08 10.01 3.12
N TYR A 145 9.40 10.00 1.96
CA TYR A 145 10.05 9.85 0.66
C TYR A 145 10.53 11.18 0.10
N SER A 146 11.67 11.13 -0.62
CA SER A 146 12.08 12.18 -1.54
C SER A 146 11.74 11.77 -2.97
N LEU A 147 10.99 12.60 -3.69
CA LEU A 147 10.83 12.42 -5.14
C LEU A 147 12.10 12.88 -5.83
N VAL A 148 12.83 11.97 -6.48
CA VAL A 148 14.19 12.21 -6.98
C VAL A 148 14.28 12.21 -8.51
N GLY A 149 13.19 11.97 -9.21
CA GLY A 149 13.12 11.94 -10.67
C GLY A 149 11.80 11.42 -11.19
N GLY A 150 11.70 11.30 -12.50
CA GLY A 150 10.50 10.76 -13.16
C GLY A 150 10.47 11.07 -14.63
N ASP A 151 9.30 10.88 -15.23
CA ASP A 151 9.02 11.13 -16.64
C ASP A 151 7.66 11.79 -16.80
N LEU A 152 7.52 12.69 -17.78
CA LEU A 152 6.25 13.29 -18.16
C LEU A 152 5.98 13.00 -19.64
N SER A 153 4.90 12.28 -19.90
CA SER A 153 4.50 11.90 -21.24
C SER A 153 3.06 12.34 -21.55
N SER A 154 2.74 12.58 -22.82
CA SER A 154 1.36 12.84 -23.24
C SER A 154 0.65 11.53 -23.59
N GLY A 155 -0.63 11.39 -23.17
CA GLY A 155 -1.41 10.19 -23.45
C GLY A 155 -2.93 10.40 -23.48
N PRO A 156 -3.71 9.32 -23.58
CA PRO A 156 -5.17 9.39 -23.71
C PRO A 156 -5.90 9.73 -22.41
N CYS A 157 -5.36 9.33 -21.26
CA CYS A 157 -5.93 9.55 -19.92
C CYS A 157 -4.81 9.85 -18.92
N LEU A 158 -5.17 10.37 -17.76
CA LEU A 158 -4.23 10.58 -16.68
C LEU A 158 -3.80 9.23 -16.08
N GLN A 159 -2.49 9.00 -16.02
CA GLN A 159 -1.89 7.87 -15.33
C GLN A 159 -0.75 8.38 -14.44
N VAL A 160 -0.64 7.83 -13.24
CA VAL A 160 0.41 8.17 -12.28
C VAL A 160 1.04 6.87 -11.81
N ALA A 161 2.18 6.52 -12.39
CA ALA A 161 2.99 5.39 -11.93
C ALA A 161 4.08 5.91 -10.99
N VAL A 162 4.14 5.36 -9.78
CA VAL A 162 5.15 5.73 -8.78
C VAL A 162 5.96 4.49 -8.45
N THR A 163 7.28 4.61 -8.52
CA THR A 163 8.21 3.60 -8.02
C THR A 163 8.85 4.13 -6.76
N VAL A 164 8.74 3.36 -5.68
CA VAL A 164 9.27 3.71 -4.35
C VAL A 164 10.41 2.81 -3.97
N ILE A 165 11.37 3.37 -3.25
CA ILE A 165 12.55 2.68 -2.74
C ILE A 165 12.57 2.87 -1.23
N GLY A 166 12.70 1.75 -0.50
CA GLY A 166 12.82 1.69 0.95
C GLY A 166 14.13 1.05 1.40
N ASP A 167 14.40 1.19 2.68
CA ASP A 167 15.58 0.65 3.36
C ASP A 167 15.14 -0.16 4.59
N LEU A 168 15.71 -1.34 4.74
CA LEU A 168 15.49 -2.20 5.91
C LEU A 168 16.31 -1.78 7.14
N GLU A 169 17.29 -0.89 6.97
CA GLU A 169 18.15 -0.38 8.04
C GLU A 169 18.80 -1.50 8.87
N GLY A 170 19.23 -2.57 8.19
CA GLY A 170 19.83 -3.74 8.82
C GLY A 170 18.84 -4.81 9.31
N ARG A 171 17.55 -4.51 9.38
CA ARG A 171 16.50 -5.46 9.82
C ARG A 171 16.23 -6.53 8.77
N PRO A 172 15.72 -7.72 9.15
CA PRO A 172 15.19 -8.67 8.20
C PRO A 172 13.88 -8.14 7.58
N PRO A 173 13.58 -8.44 6.32
CA PRO A 173 12.27 -8.12 5.73
C PRO A 173 11.17 -8.94 6.39
N LEU A 174 10.01 -8.34 6.60
CA LEU A 174 8.80 -9.06 7.00
C LEU A 174 8.13 -9.62 5.74
N LEU A 175 8.06 -10.93 5.66
CA LEU A 175 7.55 -11.62 4.48
C LEU A 175 6.19 -12.26 4.79
N ARG A 176 5.26 -12.20 3.84
CA ARG A 176 3.94 -12.85 3.95
C ARG A 176 4.02 -14.37 4.12
N CYS A 177 5.13 -15.02 3.79
CA CYS A 177 5.32 -16.47 3.93
C CYS A 177 5.86 -16.90 5.30
N ASN A 178 5.98 -16.01 6.28
CA ASN A 178 6.59 -16.30 7.57
C ASN A 178 5.59 -16.40 8.74
N ALA A 179 4.28 -16.33 8.50
CA ALA A 179 3.28 -16.55 9.54
C ALA A 179 3.37 -17.99 10.08
N ARG A 180 3.17 -18.15 11.38
CA ARG A 180 3.35 -19.43 12.07
C ARG A 180 2.08 -19.84 12.81
N SER A 181 1.78 -21.12 12.83
CA SER A 181 0.73 -21.65 13.68
C SER A 181 0.98 -21.28 15.15
N GLY A 182 -0.04 -20.73 15.82
CA GLY A 182 0.03 -20.20 17.17
C GLY A 182 0.31 -18.68 17.25
N ASP A 183 0.59 -18.03 16.11
CA ASP A 183 0.60 -16.56 16.06
C ASP A 183 -0.82 -16.02 16.29
N LEU A 184 -0.90 -14.78 16.78
CA LEU A 184 -2.10 -13.97 16.68
C LEU A 184 -2.03 -13.09 15.43
N ILE A 185 -3.21 -12.78 14.90
CA ILE A 185 -3.39 -11.87 13.78
C ILE A 185 -3.69 -10.50 14.35
N TYR A 186 -2.90 -9.49 13.96
CA TYR A 186 -3.05 -8.11 14.36
C TYR A 186 -3.32 -7.23 13.15
N PHE A 187 -4.06 -6.15 13.39
CA PHE A 187 -4.35 -5.17 12.35
C PHE A 187 -4.21 -3.74 12.88
N ALA A 188 -3.68 -2.85 12.04
CA ALA A 188 -3.66 -1.40 12.27
C ALA A 188 -4.16 -0.66 11.03
N GLY A 189 -4.98 0.36 11.23
CA GLY A 189 -5.56 1.18 10.17
C GLY A 189 -7.07 1.13 10.11
N ASN A 190 -7.63 1.47 8.98
CA ASN A 190 -9.07 1.44 8.71
C ASN A 190 -9.45 0.12 8.03
N LEU A 191 -10.69 -0.33 8.23
CA LEU A 191 -11.32 -1.43 7.50
C LEU A 191 -12.72 -1.00 7.06
N GLY A 192 -12.95 -1.08 5.74
CA GLY A 192 -14.24 -0.83 5.11
C GLY A 192 -14.60 0.65 4.92
N LYS A 193 -13.81 1.61 5.43
CA LYS A 193 -14.11 3.03 5.25
C LYS A 193 -13.97 3.46 3.79
N SER A 194 -12.94 3.00 3.11
CA SER A 194 -12.73 3.29 1.69
C SER A 194 -13.88 2.74 0.85
N ALA A 195 -14.32 1.51 1.10
CA ALA A 195 -15.47 0.90 0.43
C ALA A 195 -16.79 1.67 0.71
N ALA A 196 -17.01 2.13 1.94
CA ALA A 196 -18.15 2.97 2.27
C ALA A 196 -18.10 4.33 1.51
N GLY A 197 -16.90 4.92 1.37
CA GLY A 197 -16.67 6.13 0.57
C GLY A 197 -16.97 5.92 -0.91
N LEU A 198 -16.52 4.80 -1.47
CA LEU A 198 -16.83 4.40 -2.84
C LEU A 198 -18.34 4.25 -3.05
N ALA A 199 -19.04 3.54 -2.16
CA ALA A 199 -20.48 3.36 -2.23
C ALA A 199 -21.26 4.69 -2.19
N LEU A 200 -20.79 5.68 -1.43
CA LEU A 200 -21.33 7.04 -1.46
C LEU A 200 -21.13 7.72 -2.82
N LEU A 201 -19.92 7.60 -3.40
CA LEU A 201 -19.61 8.19 -4.71
C LEU A 201 -20.38 7.53 -5.85
N GLU A 202 -20.57 6.22 -5.82
CA GLU A 202 -21.39 5.49 -6.79
C GLU A 202 -22.85 5.93 -6.74
N ARG A 203 -23.39 6.18 -5.54
CA ARG A 203 -24.77 6.62 -5.36
C ARG A 203 -24.99 8.08 -5.75
N PHE A 204 -24.09 8.99 -5.36
CA PHE A 204 -24.28 10.44 -5.47
C PHE A 204 -23.46 11.10 -6.56
N GLN A 205 -22.55 10.34 -7.21
CA GLN A 205 -21.71 10.74 -8.33
C GLN A 205 -20.69 11.86 -8.03
N SER A 206 -20.74 12.51 -6.86
CA SER A 206 -19.70 13.44 -6.40
C SER A 206 -19.67 13.54 -4.87
N PRO A 207 -18.52 13.91 -4.27
CA PRO A 207 -18.41 14.12 -2.82
C PRO A 207 -19.35 15.23 -2.32
N GLN A 208 -19.48 16.30 -3.11
CA GLN A 208 -20.32 17.47 -2.77
C GLN A 208 -21.80 17.09 -2.72
N GLU A 209 -22.27 16.35 -3.72
CA GLU A 209 -23.66 15.86 -3.76
C GLU A 209 -23.93 14.86 -2.64
N ALA A 210 -22.98 13.95 -2.33
CA ALA A 210 -23.11 13.01 -1.22
C ALA A 210 -23.30 13.75 0.11
N ILE A 211 -22.44 14.75 0.41
CA ILE A 211 -22.48 15.49 1.67
C ILE A 211 -23.70 16.42 1.73
N ALA A 212 -24.10 17.04 0.61
CA ALA A 212 -25.24 17.96 0.54
C ALA A 212 -26.60 17.28 0.43
N ALA A 213 -26.63 15.95 0.19
CA ALA A 213 -27.88 15.22 -0.04
C ALA A 213 -28.86 15.41 1.12
N PRO A 214 -30.11 15.90 0.86
CA PRO A 214 -31.13 16.04 1.90
C PRO A 214 -31.52 14.71 2.54
N THR A 215 -31.35 13.62 1.81
CA THR A 215 -31.64 12.25 2.27
C THR A 215 -30.60 11.70 3.23
N LEU A 216 -29.37 12.23 3.24
CA LEU A 216 -28.33 11.80 4.18
C LEU A 216 -28.63 12.34 5.58
N PRO A 217 -28.85 11.47 6.58
CA PRO A 217 -29.09 11.87 7.96
C PRO A 217 -27.95 12.74 8.51
N THR A 218 -28.28 13.75 9.29
CA THR A 218 -27.31 14.72 9.81
C THR A 218 -26.24 14.04 10.67
N GLU A 219 -26.64 13.05 11.45
CA GLU A 219 -25.76 12.24 12.32
C GLU A 219 -24.74 11.40 11.54
N LEU A 220 -25.02 11.06 10.28
CA LEU A 220 -24.12 10.29 9.42
C LEU A 220 -23.17 11.16 8.60
N ARG A 221 -23.37 12.49 8.54
CA ARG A 221 -22.55 13.39 7.71
C ARG A 221 -21.07 13.36 8.06
N ALA A 222 -20.73 13.35 9.35
CA ALA A 222 -19.34 13.27 9.78
C ALA A 222 -18.68 11.97 9.32
N LEU A 223 -19.36 10.83 9.48
CA LEU A 223 -18.87 9.53 9.03
C LEU A 223 -18.79 9.46 7.48
N ALA A 224 -19.73 10.05 6.77
CA ALA A 224 -19.69 10.12 5.31
C ALA A 224 -18.47 10.92 4.82
N ILE A 225 -18.14 12.05 5.46
CA ILE A 225 -16.94 12.82 5.16
C ILE A 225 -15.67 12.00 5.43
N GLU A 226 -15.60 11.27 6.55
CA GLU A 226 -14.47 10.40 6.85
C GLU A 226 -14.32 9.27 5.81
N ALA A 227 -15.41 8.63 5.42
CA ALA A 227 -15.42 7.55 4.43
C ALA A 227 -14.95 8.06 3.05
N LEU A 228 -15.48 9.19 2.59
CA LEU A 228 -15.06 9.85 1.35
C LEU A 228 -13.57 10.21 1.40
N SER A 229 -13.11 10.79 2.52
CA SER A 229 -11.69 11.15 2.69
C SER A 229 -10.78 9.94 2.68
N CYS A 230 -11.21 8.81 3.26
CA CYS A 230 -10.47 7.55 3.28
C CYS A 230 -10.31 6.98 1.86
N TYR A 231 -11.41 6.95 1.07
CA TYR A 231 -11.36 6.56 -0.33
C TYR A 231 -10.45 7.46 -1.15
N GLN A 232 -10.56 8.79 -0.97
CA GLN A 232 -9.79 9.77 -1.75
C GLN A 232 -8.30 9.76 -1.40
N VAL A 233 -7.97 9.69 -0.11
CA VAL A 233 -6.58 9.71 0.39
C VAL A 233 -6.47 8.77 1.59
N PRO A 234 -6.19 7.48 1.38
CA PRO A 234 -6.05 6.53 2.47
C PRO A 234 -4.89 6.91 3.41
N GLN A 235 -5.03 6.52 4.68
CA GLN A 235 -4.04 6.80 5.71
C GLN A 235 -3.31 5.51 6.07
N VAL A 236 -2.09 5.36 5.59
CA VAL A 236 -1.25 4.19 5.84
C VAL A 236 -0.50 4.37 7.16
N PRO A 237 -0.51 3.40 8.08
CA PRO A 237 0.26 3.47 9.33
C PRO A 237 1.75 3.10 9.09
N ALA A 238 2.38 3.74 8.10
CA ALA A 238 3.72 3.41 7.63
C ALA A 238 4.83 3.65 8.69
N ASP A 239 4.62 4.59 9.61
CA ASP A 239 5.53 4.87 10.72
C ASP A 239 5.64 3.72 11.74
N LEU A 240 4.74 2.75 11.69
CA LEU A 240 4.75 1.56 12.53
C LEU A 240 5.56 0.41 11.93
N ALA A 241 5.84 0.42 10.63
CA ALA A 241 6.42 -0.70 9.90
C ALA A 241 7.76 -1.18 10.47
N SER A 242 8.71 -0.29 10.70
CA SER A 242 10.01 -0.63 11.28
C SER A 242 9.89 -1.16 12.73
N LYS A 243 8.95 -0.63 13.50
CA LYS A 243 8.69 -1.06 14.89
C LYS A 243 8.16 -2.49 14.97
N LEU A 244 7.46 -2.97 13.93
CA LEU A 244 6.95 -4.33 13.86
C LEU A 244 8.06 -5.37 13.79
N ALA A 245 9.08 -5.11 12.96
CA ALA A 245 10.24 -5.99 12.85
C ALA A 245 11.03 -6.06 14.17
N ASP A 246 11.24 -4.90 14.81
CA ASP A 246 11.93 -4.82 16.10
C ASP A 246 11.13 -5.49 17.23
N ALA A 247 9.80 -5.48 17.14
CA ALA A 247 8.90 -6.13 18.10
C ALA A 247 8.74 -7.65 17.87
N GLY A 248 9.35 -8.22 16.84
CA GLY A 248 9.33 -9.65 16.56
C GLY A 248 8.11 -10.14 15.78
N ALA A 249 7.54 -9.29 14.93
CA ALA A 249 6.53 -9.71 13.96
C ALA A 249 7.11 -10.79 13.03
N HIS A 250 6.30 -11.79 12.67
CA HIS A 250 6.72 -12.86 11.78
C HIS A 250 6.36 -12.55 10.33
N ALA A 251 5.11 -12.15 10.05
CA ALA A 251 4.63 -11.83 8.72
C ALA A 251 3.90 -10.49 8.72
N LEU A 252 3.95 -9.80 7.59
CA LEU A 252 3.29 -8.51 7.39
C LEU A 252 2.82 -8.38 5.94
N MET A 253 1.71 -7.68 5.75
CA MET A 253 1.17 -7.31 4.46
C MET A 253 0.27 -6.08 4.62
N ASP A 254 0.14 -5.23 3.62
CA ASP A 254 -0.93 -4.24 3.57
C ASP A 254 -2.26 -4.88 3.13
N VAL A 255 -3.36 -4.20 3.41
CA VAL A 255 -4.69 -4.62 2.98
C VAL A 255 -5.18 -3.66 1.90
N SER A 256 -4.96 -4.05 0.64
CA SER A 256 -5.31 -3.29 -0.56
C SER A 256 -6.56 -3.82 -1.26
N ASP A 257 -6.72 -5.15 -1.34
CA ASP A 257 -7.84 -5.81 -2.03
C ASP A 257 -8.97 -6.25 -1.10
N GLY A 258 -8.79 -6.06 0.20
CA GLY A 258 -9.73 -6.45 1.25
C GLY A 258 -9.16 -7.48 2.21
N LEU A 259 -9.57 -7.39 3.49
CA LEU A 259 -9.04 -8.20 4.58
C LEU A 259 -9.10 -9.70 4.30
N SER A 260 -10.20 -10.19 3.72
CA SER A 260 -10.37 -11.62 3.43
C SER A 260 -9.43 -12.10 2.33
N ARG A 261 -9.27 -11.31 1.26
CA ARG A 261 -8.42 -11.67 0.13
C ARG A 261 -6.93 -11.60 0.50
N ASP A 262 -6.53 -10.51 1.14
CA ASP A 262 -5.14 -10.30 1.52
C ASP A 262 -4.71 -11.22 2.68
N GLY A 263 -5.59 -11.46 3.65
CA GLY A 263 -5.37 -12.47 4.68
C GLY A 263 -5.15 -13.87 4.10
N ALA A 264 -5.92 -14.25 3.08
CA ALA A 264 -5.73 -15.52 2.40
C ALA A 264 -4.39 -15.62 1.65
N LYS A 265 -3.86 -14.51 1.11
CA LYS A 265 -2.51 -14.48 0.50
C LYS A 265 -1.42 -14.79 1.53
N ILE A 266 -1.50 -14.22 2.75
CA ILE A 266 -0.57 -14.57 3.85
C ILE A 266 -0.69 -16.05 4.20
N ALA A 267 -1.92 -16.53 4.39
CA ALA A 267 -2.16 -17.92 4.79
C ALA A 267 -1.63 -18.92 3.76
N ALA A 268 -1.92 -18.68 2.48
CA ALA A 268 -1.44 -19.52 1.38
C ALA A 268 0.09 -19.51 1.27
N ALA A 269 0.71 -18.32 1.36
CA ALA A 269 2.16 -18.18 1.28
C ALA A 269 2.88 -18.86 2.46
N SER A 270 2.28 -18.85 3.64
CA SER A 270 2.84 -19.44 4.88
C SER A 270 2.46 -20.92 5.08
N GLY A 271 1.53 -21.47 4.32
CA GLY A 271 1.02 -22.83 4.52
C GLY A 271 0.25 -23.00 5.84
N VAL A 272 -0.51 -22.00 6.24
CA VAL A 272 -1.31 -21.95 7.47
C VAL A 272 -2.76 -21.59 7.17
N VAL A 273 -3.59 -21.50 8.21
CA VAL A 273 -4.97 -21.01 8.12
C VAL A 273 -5.11 -19.79 9.01
N LEU A 274 -5.63 -18.70 8.49
CA LEU A 274 -6.01 -17.54 9.27
C LEU A 274 -7.46 -17.67 9.75
N ASN A 275 -7.69 -17.56 11.05
CA ASN A 275 -9.02 -17.56 11.67
C ASN A 275 -9.31 -16.17 12.25
N LEU A 276 -10.10 -15.39 11.53
CA LEU A 276 -10.51 -14.05 11.96
C LEU A 276 -11.68 -14.12 12.95
N SER A 277 -11.74 -13.22 13.90
CA SER A 277 -12.79 -13.14 14.90
C SER A 277 -13.73 -11.97 14.63
N ARG A 278 -15.03 -12.25 14.41
CA ARG A 278 -16.05 -11.19 14.27
C ARG A 278 -16.13 -10.32 15.52
N SER A 279 -16.01 -10.90 16.71
CA SER A 279 -16.08 -10.12 17.95
C SER A 279 -14.94 -9.09 18.08
N HIS A 280 -13.75 -9.39 17.55
CA HIS A 280 -12.63 -8.45 17.53
C HIS A 280 -12.76 -7.40 16.40
N LEU A 281 -13.47 -7.71 15.35
CA LEU A 281 -13.75 -6.82 14.21
C LEU A 281 -15.04 -6.00 14.39
N GLU A 282 -15.84 -6.29 15.41
CA GLU A 282 -17.17 -5.71 15.66
C GLU A 282 -17.15 -4.17 15.64
N ALA A 283 -16.15 -3.55 16.25
CA ALA A 283 -16.03 -2.09 16.31
C ALA A 283 -15.91 -1.44 14.92
N TYR A 284 -15.25 -2.11 13.96
CA TYR A 284 -15.15 -1.63 12.58
C TYR A 284 -16.53 -1.69 11.89
N ALA A 285 -17.22 -2.83 12.01
CA ALA A 285 -18.53 -3.01 11.38
C ALA A 285 -19.59 -2.09 11.97
N GLN A 286 -19.68 -2.00 13.32
CA GLN A 286 -20.64 -1.13 14.01
C GLN A 286 -20.48 0.34 13.62
N ARG A 287 -19.24 0.83 13.48
CA ARG A 287 -18.99 2.20 13.05
C ARG A 287 -19.61 2.50 11.68
N LEU A 288 -19.66 1.52 10.77
CA LEU A 288 -20.14 1.68 9.39
C LEU A 288 -21.62 1.33 9.23
N THR A 289 -22.26 0.69 10.23
CA THR A 289 -23.63 0.16 10.12
C THR A 289 -24.63 1.24 9.69
N GLY A 290 -24.59 2.44 10.26
CA GLY A 290 -25.53 3.51 9.90
C GLY A 290 -25.42 3.93 8.43
N LEU A 291 -24.20 4.01 7.85
CA LEU A 291 -24.01 4.27 6.44
C LEU A 291 -24.42 3.07 5.58
N ALA A 292 -24.14 1.86 6.02
CA ALA A 292 -24.54 0.65 5.31
C ALA A 292 -26.07 0.55 5.21
N ASP A 293 -26.79 0.74 6.31
CA ASP A 293 -28.27 0.77 6.33
C ASP A 293 -28.81 1.85 5.40
N PHE A 294 -28.24 3.06 5.43
CA PHE A 294 -28.64 4.17 4.57
C PHE A 294 -28.44 3.86 3.06
N LEU A 295 -27.37 3.15 2.73
CA LEU A 295 -27.03 2.78 1.35
C LEU A 295 -27.64 1.45 0.90
N GLY A 296 -28.31 0.69 1.81
CA GLY A 296 -28.86 -0.64 1.52
C GLY A 296 -27.75 -1.70 1.35
N ALA A 297 -26.62 -1.52 2.04
CA ALA A 297 -25.46 -2.40 2.03
C ALA A 297 -25.30 -3.12 3.39
N ASN A 298 -24.28 -3.99 3.49
CA ASN A 298 -23.91 -4.67 4.71
C ASN A 298 -22.51 -4.22 5.14
N SER A 299 -22.37 -3.66 6.34
CA SER A 299 -21.08 -3.17 6.84
C SER A 299 -20.00 -4.26 6.94
N TRP A 300 -20.38 -5.52 7.15
CA TRP A 300 -19.46 -6.63 7.16
C TRP A 300 -18.84 -6.93 5.79
N ASP A 301 -19.58 -6.71 4.70
CA ASP A 301 -19.03 -6.86 3.35
C ASP A 301 -17.92 -5.83 3.09
N TRP A 302 -18.09 -4.61 3.63
CA TRP A 302 -17.04 -3.59 3.58
C TRP A 302 -15.83 -3.92 4.45
N VAL A 303 -16.05 -4.48 5.66
CA VAL A 303 -14.95 -4.85 6.58
C VAL A 303 -14.11 -6.01 6.03
N PHE A 304 -14.75 -7.02 5.44
CA PHE A 304 -14.02 -8.18 4.94
C PHE A 304 -13.54 -8.02 3.50
N GLY A 305 -14.34 -7.41 2.63
CA GLY A 305 -14.10 -7.32 1.20
C GLY A 305 -13.73 -5.93 0.69
N GLY A 306 -13.86 -4.89 1.53
CA GLY A 306 -13.51 -3.53 1.15
C GLY A 306 -12.00 -3.36 0.94
N GLY A 307 -11.62 -2.94 -0.25
CA GLY A 307 -10.24 -2.61 -0.57
C GLY A 307 -9.89 -1.14 -0.35
N GLU A 308 -8.65 -0.78 -0.64
CA GLU A 308 -8.10 0.58 -0.68
C GLU A 308 -8.04 1.32 0.67
N ASP A 309 -8.14 0.61 1.80
CA ASP A 309 -7.92 1.19 3.12
C ASP A 309 -6.42 1.25 3.49
N HIS A 310 -5.60 0.36 2.90
CA HIS A 310 -4.14 0.24 3.08
C HIS A 310 -3.69 0.18 4.55
N GLY A 311 -4.47 -0.50 5.39
CA GLY A 311 -4.04 -0.87 6.73
C GLY A 311 -3.00 -2.00 6.71
N LEU A 312 -2.34 -2.25 7.83
CA LEU A 312 -1.31 -3.28 7.95
C LEU A 312 -1.83 -4.50 8.69
N LEU A 313 -1.76 -5.68 8.04
CA LEU A 313 -2.10 -6.99 8.57
C LEU A 313 -0.82 -7.73 8.98
N CYS A 314 -0.70 -8.05 10.27
CA CYS A 314 0.50 -8.61 10.87
C CYS A 314 0.20 -9.95 11.55
N CYS A 315 1.08 -10.94 11.41
CA CYS A 315 1.09 -12.15 12.22
C CYS A 315 2.29 -12.12 13.16
N ALA A 316 2.06 -12.31 14.46
CA ALA A 316 3.07 -12.19 15.48
C ALA A 316 2.77 -13.11 16.67
N PRO A 317 3.78 -13.50 17.51
CA PRO A 317 3.57 -14.35 18.66
C PRO A 317 2.65 -13.72 19.70
N ALA A 318 2.03 -14.55 20.52
CA ALA A 318 1.24 -14.07 21.66
C ALA A 318 2.11 -13.20 22.60
N GLY A 319 1.57 -12.05 23.00
CA GLY A 319 2.31 -11.05 23.77
C GLY A 319 2.99 -9.95 22.94
N PHE A 320 2.91 -10.03 21.62
CA PHE A 320 3.27 -8.93 20.74
C PHE A 320 2.46 -7.66 21.07
N SER A 321 3.12 -6.53 21.16
CA SER A 321 2.48 -5.26 21.48
C SER A 321 3.18 -4.13 20.75
N VAL A 322 2.50 -3.56 19.76
CA VAL A 322 2.87 -2.31 19.10
C VAL A 322 1.65 -1.39 19.14
N PRO A 323 1.77 -0.17 19.68
CA PRO A 323 0.65 0.76 19.73
C PRO A 323 0.02 0.97 18.34
N GLY A 324 -1.31 0.95 18.26
CA GLY A 324 -2.06 1.05 17.01
C GLY A 324 -2.46 -0.29 16.41
N PHE A 325 -1.86 -1.42 16.85
CA PHE A 325 -2.27 -2.75 16.44
C PHE A 325 -3.25 -3.40 17.43
N THR A 326 -4.29 -3.99 16.88
CA THR A 326 -5.33 -4.71 17.64
C THR A 326 -5.36 -6.16 17.17
N ALA A 327 -5.45 -7.11 18.08
CA ALA A 327 -5.62 -8.51 17.74
C ALA A 327 -7.02 -8.72 17.12
N ILE A 328 -7.06 -9.39 15.94
CA ILE A 328 -8.30 -9.65 15.19
C ILE A 328 -8.53 -11.12 14.89
N GLY A 329 -7.64 -12.02 15.35
CA GLY A 329 -7.74 -13.44 15.10
C GLY A 329 -6.50 -14.20 15.51
N GLU A 330 -6.40 -15.43 15.04
CA GLU A 330 -5.32 -16.37 15.33
C GLU A 330 -4.89 -17.15 14.07
N VAL A 331 -3.66 -17.63 14.07
CA VAL A 331 -3.09 -18.45 13.00
C VAL A 331 -3.15 -19.93 13.41
N LEU A 332 -3.88 -20.73 12.65
CA LEU A 332 -4.08 -22.15 12.87
C LEU A 332 -3.18 -22.99 11.94
N PRO A 333 -2.83 -24.24 12.33
CA PRO A 333 -2.12 -25.13 11.43
C PRO A 333 -2.98 -25.49 10.20
N ALA A 334 -2.36 -25.62 9.03
CA ALA A 334 -3.04 -26.23 7.88
C ALA A 334 -3.48 -27.65 8.24
N LYS A 335 -4.73 -28.01 7.92
CA LYS A 335 -5.21 -29.38 8.12
C LYS A 335 -4.46 -30.32 7.14
N ALA A 336 -3.66 -31.22 7.69
CA ALA A 336 -2.71 -32.04 6.95
C ALA A 336 -3.32 -32.98 5.86
N ASP A 337 -4.65 -33.23 5.81
CA ASP A 337 -5.14 -34.44 5.15
C ASP A 337 -6.32 -34.32 4.16
N LYS A 338 -6.71 -33.14 3.71
CA LYS A 338 -7.83 -33.09 2.75
C LYS A 338 -7.50 -32.54 1.35
N TYR A 339 -6.31 -31.97 1.13
CA TYR A 339 -5.97 -31.28 -0.12
C TYR A 339 -4.65 -31.73 -0.78
N ALA A 340 -3.98 -32.74 -0.22
CA ALA A 340 -2.73 -33.29 -0.78
C ALA A 340 -2.95 -34.13 -2.05
N ASP A 341 -4.18 -34.61 -2.30
CA ASP A 341 -4.44 -35.60 -3.35
C ASP A 341 -4.72 -35.03 -4.77
N ASN A 342 -4.84 -33.68 -4.89
CA ASN A 342 -5.13 -33.09 -6.20
C ASN A 342 -3.89 -32.60 -6.99
N ARG A 343 -2.66 -32.88 -6.51
CA ARG A 343 -1.43 -32.48 -7.25
C ARG A 343 -0.92 -33.55 -8.24
N THR A 344 -1.56 -34.72 -8.35
CA THR A 344 -1.16 -35.82 -9.27
C THR A 344 -2.18 -36.10 -10.36
N GLY A 345 -3.28 -35.38 -10.47
CA GLY A 345 -4.29 -35.54 -11.52
C GLY A 345 -4.11 -34.52 -12.64
N GLY A 346 -4.08 -35.00 -13.88
CA GLY A 346 -3.72 -34.27 -15.11
C GLY A 346 -4.44 -32.94 -15.35
N ARG A 347 -3.78 -32.10 -16.11
CA ARG A 347 -4.24 -30.83 -16.67
C ARG A 347 -5.52 -31.02 -17.47
N ASP A 348 -6.68 -30.78 -16.88
CA ASP A 348 -7.95 -30.48 -17.56
C ASP A 348 -9.04 -30.08 -16.54
N SER A 349 -8.73 -29.22 -15.58
CA SER A 349 -9.75 -28.47 -14.85
C SER A 349 -9.81 -27.05 -15.42
N THR A 350 -10.96 -26.66 -15.94
CA THR A 350 -11.20 -25.29 -16.42
C THR A 350 -11.07 -24.32 -15.25
N ASP A 351 -10.51 -23.11 -15.48
CA ASP A 351 -10.30 -22.06 -14.47
C ASP A 351 -11.56 -21.73 -13.61
N GLN A 352 -12.73 -22.17 -14.05
CA GLN A 352 -14.01 -21.98 -13.39
C GLN A 352 -14.25 -22.91 -12.19
N ASP A 353 -13.61 -24.10 -12.16
CA ASP A 353 -13.73 -25.03 -11.02
C ASP A 353 -12.83 -24.65 -9.85
N LEU A 354 -11.78 -23.86 -10.09
CA LEU A 354 -10.92 -23.28 -9.05
C LEU A 354 -11.59 -22.08 -8.35
N ALA A 355 -12.51 -21.38 -9.02
CA ALA A 355 -13.20 -20.22 -8.46
C ALA A 355 -14.34 -20.59 -7.50
N ASN A 356 -14.83 -21.85 -7.52
CA ASN A 356 -15.94 -22.33 -6.70
C ASN A 356 -15.51 -23.14 -5.46
N SER A 357 -14.22 -23.31 -5.16
CA SER A 357 -13.78 -23.94 -3.92
C SER A 357 -13.69 -22.89 -2.81
N LEU A 358 -14.45 -23.09 -1.72
CA LEU A 358 -14.29 -22.36 -0.46
C LEU A 358 -12.80 -22.26 -0.12
N ASN A 359 -12.30 -21.04 0.14
CA ASN A 359 -10.90 -20.83 0.41
C ASN A 359 -10.47 -21.59 1.68
N PRO A 360 -9.63 -22.63 1.57
CA PRO A 360 -9.24 -23.43 2.74
C PRO A 360 -8.31 -22.67 3.70
N TYR A 361 -7.85 -21.48 3.31
CA TYR A 361 -6.86 -20.70 4.03
C TYR A 361 -7.43 -19.65 4.95
N LEU A 362 -8.74 -19.30 4.81
CA LEU A 362 -9.37 -18.27 5.64
C LEU A 362 -10.64 -18.80 6.31
N LEU A 363 -10.70 -18.61 7.63
CA LEU A 363 -11.88 -18.86 8.45
C LEU A 363 -12.34 -17.56 9.12
N VAL A 364 -13.63 -17.47 9.40
CA VAL A 364 -14.22 -16.48 10.29
C VAL A 364 -14.99 -17.23 11.37
N ASP A 365 -14.61 -17.06 12.64
CA ASP A 365 -15.16 -17.79 13.79
C ASP A 365 -15.16 -19.32 13.58
N GLY A 366 -14.07 -19.85 13.00
CA GLY A 366 -13.87 -21.27 12.73
C GLY A 366 -14.61 -21.83 11.52
N SER A 367 -15.39 -21.03 10.79
CA SER A 367 -16.10 -21.42 9.57
C SER A 367 -15.41 -20.90 8.32
N PRO A 368 -15.31 -21.68 7.23
CA PRO A 368 -14.76 -21.20 5.95
C PRO A 368 -15.48 -19.93 5.48
N TYR A 369 -14.70 -18.96 5.02
CA TYR A 369 -15.21 -17.69 4.53
C TYR A 369 -14.86 -17.50 3.06
N ASP A 370 -15.88 -17.20 2.23
CA ASP A 370 -15.67 -16.91 0.82
C ASP A 370 -14.90 -15.60 0.67
N GLN A 371 -13.91 -15.61 -0.22
CA GLN A 371 -13.15 -14.41 -0.51
C GLN A 371 -14.04 -13.37 -1.17
N GLN A 372 -14.21 -12.24 -0.48
CA GLN A 372 -14.70 -11.01 -1.06
C GLN A 372 -13.50 -10.08 -1.24
N GLY A 373 -13.47 -9.31 -2.32
CA GLY A 373 -12.38 -8.38 -2.57
C GLY A 373 -12.31 -7.98 -4.03
N TRP A 374 -11.52 -6.95 -4.31
CA TRP A 374 -11.33 -6.43 -5.65
C TRP A 374 -10.44 -7.35 -6.50
N ASP A 375 -10.79 -7.50 -7.79
CA ASP A 375 -9.98 -8.21 -8.77
C ASP A 375 -9.99 -7.45 -10.11
N HIS A 376 -8.81 -7.05 -10.57
CA HIS A 376 -8.65 -6.30 -11.83
C HIS A 376 -9.07 -7.08 -13.08
N PHE A 377 -9.13 -8.40 -13.01
CA PHE A 377 -9.35 -9.29 -14.16
C PHE A 377 -10.63 -10.13 -14.07
N SER A 378 -11.35 -10.06 -12.95
CA SER A 378 -12.71 -10.63 -12.81
C SER A 378 -13.73 -9.55 -13.13
N GLY A 379 -14.04 -9.38 -14.40
CA GLY A 379 -15.10 -8.51 -14.91
C GLY A 379 -16.31 -9.31 -15.35
#